data_aac49d7cf0df99f91f7683e6d6cfecc7
#
_entry.id   aac49d7cf0df99f91f7683e6d6cfecc7
#
_cell.length_a   1.000
_cell.length_b   1.000
_cell.length_c   1.000
_cell.angle_alpha   90.00
_cell.angle_beta   90.00
_cell.angle_gamma   90.00
#
_symmetry.space_group_name_H-M   'P 1'
#
loop_
_entity.id
_entity.type
_entity.pdbx_description
1 polymer ?
#
loop_
_entity_poly.entity_id
_entity_poly.type
_entity_poly.pdbx_seq_one_letter_code
_entity_poly.pdbx_strand_id
1 'polypeptide(L)'
;MPARQFPFRPHLDQFRNQAKDLLRDVRAEAQSALDDFREFHPERIDPSIAALADAQLVLARSYGASSWPQLAAAVTAIDAISHDDFEALRKVAAAHPDLARDRDRPRDGWHAPLASAADAAIRRLMLQLRERGVHSADALLARPELQPVLDTLRLLGRLGGSPAGDWVGGSVEVLRGSDFALLAEIGADVRASLGWAALVLETYARDPAGKHRILEVMASHGVPLPDSPPMALHRGRLDLLEEHLRRDPALLARTFAHEDIYPASLACHDEHTLALHGAPLAGATLLHMAVDYEDLDVARWLLDHGADVNARAEIDAAGLGGHTALFNCVVTYNAGRKDEPLARLLLERGADPNARASIRKGFAFSRDPSPHEYRDVTPLGWGRRFHDQGMVSHGALRLIAERGGHE
;
A
#
# COMPACT_ATOMS: atom_id res chain seq x y z
N MET A 1 -24.94 -19.00 -8.57
CA MET A 1 -24.14 -18.30 -9.57
C MET A 1 -25.08 -17.81 -10.66
N PRO A 2 -24.84 -16.67 -11.33
CA PRO A 2 -25.66 -16.27 -12.44
C PRO A 2 -25.59 -17.33 -13.56
N ALA A 3 -26.71 -17.72 -14.11
CA ALA A 3 -26.78 -18.74 -15.17
C ALA A 3 -26.42 -18.14 -16.55
N ARG A 4 -26.51 -16.82 -16.71
CA ARG A 4 -26.24 -16.13 -17.96
C ARG A 4 -25.00 -15.24 -17.83
N GLN A 5 -24.14 -15.30 -18.85
CA GLN A 5 -22.99 -14.39 -18.94
C GLN A 5 -23.46 -12.99 -19.36
N PHE A 6 -23.05 -11.97 -18.58
CA PHE A 6 -23.40 -10.59 -18.88
C PHE A 6 -22.66 -10.11 -20.15
N PRO A 7 -23.34 -9.40 -21.06
CA PRO A 7 -22.70 -8.90 -22.29
C PRO A 7 -21.56 -7.94 -22.00
N PHE A 8 -20.51 -7.98 -22.82
CA PHE A 8 -19.37 -7.06 -22.71
C PHE A 8 -19.76 -5.57 -22.92
N ARG A 9 -20.71 -5.32 -23.83
CA ARG A 9 -21.32 -4.01 -24.06
C ARG A 9 -22.82 -4.14 -23.87
N PRO A 10 -23.32 -4.03 -22.65
CA PRO A 10 -24.73 -4.16 -22.35
C PRO A 10 -25.49 -2.93 -22.84
N HIS A 11 -26.64 -3.13 -23.49
CA HIS A 11 -27.54 -2.07 -23.88
C HIS A 11 -28.95 -2.39 -23.36
N LEU A 12 -29.62 -1.42 -22.75
CA LEU A 12 -30.89 -1.66 -22.05
C LEU A 12 -31.96 -2.23 -22.95
N ASP A 13 -32.03 -1.80 -24.23
CA ASP A 13 -33.00 -2.32 -25.18
C ASP A 13 -32.77 -3.79 -25.54
N GLN A 14 -31.52 -4.26 -25.51
CA GLN A 14 -31.25 -5.68 -25.68
C GLN A 14 -31.90 -6.51 -24.56
N PHE A 15 -31.78 -6.09 -23.31
CA PHE A 15 -32.42 -6.76 -22.18
C PHE A 15 -33.94 -6.65 -22.21
N ARG A 16 -34.50 -5.50 -22.66
CA ARG A 16 -35.93 -5.32 -22.87
C ARG A 16 -36.47 -6.30 -23.91
N ASN A 17 -35.75 -6.50 -25.00
CA ASN A 17 -36.14 -7.45 -26.05
C ASN A 17 -35.99 -8.89 -25.55
N GLN A 18 -34.92 -9.25 -24.87
CA GLN A 18 -34.78 -10.58 -24.25
C GLN A 18 -35.92 -10.89 -23.27
N ALA A 19 -36.39 -9.92 -22.48
CA ALA A 19 -37.52 -10.11 -21.58
C ALA A 19 -38.83 -10.35 -22.33
N LYS A 20 -39.03 -9.66 -23.46
CA LYS A 20 -40.20 -9.89 -24.32
C LYS A 20 -40.16 -11.27 -25.00
N ASP A 21 -38.97 -11.67 -25.45
CA ASP A 21 -38.80 -12.99 -26.07
C ASP A 21 -39.01 -14.09 -25.02
N LEU A 22 -38.46 -13.95 -23.81
CA LEU A 22 -38.67 -14.88 -22.70
C LEU A 22 -40.16 -15.00 -22.33
N LEU A 23 -40.88 -13.87 -22.31
CA LEU A 23 -42.32 -13.87 -22.07
C LEU A 23 -43.09 -14.64 -23.16
N ARG A 24 -42.75 -14.41 -24.44
CA ARG A 24 -43.35 -15.12 -25.56
C ARG A 24 -43.09 -16.62 -25.45
N ASP A 25 -41.87 -16.98 -25.17
CA ASP A 25 -41.41 -18.38 -25.14
C ASP A 25 -41.98 -19.15 -23.93
N VAL A 26 -42.15 -18.52 -22.74
CA VAL A 26 -42.81 -19.15 -21.60
C VAL A 26 -44.30 -19.36 -21.87
N ARG A 27 -44.98 -18.42 -22.50
CA ARG A 27 -46.37 -18.54 -22.89
C ARG A 27 -46.62 -19.62 -23.98
N ALA A 28 -45.58 -19.88 -24.78
CA ALA A 28 -45.56 -20.95 -25.77
C ALA A 28 -45.08 -22.30 -25.14
N GLU A 29 -44.93 -22.34 -23.84
CA GLU A 29 -44.48 -23.52 -23.07
C GLU A 29 -43.12 -24.10 -23.55
N ALA A 30 -42.25 -23.24 -24.09
CA ALA A 30 -40.90 -23.64 -24.48
C ALA A 30 -40.12 -24.11 -23.26
N GLN A 31 -39.54 -25.32 -23.30
CA GLN A 31 -38.94 -25.99 -22.14
C GLN A 31 -37.85 -25.15 -21.47
N SER A 32 -36.95 -24.51 -22.23
CA SER A 32 -35.89 -23.65 -21.69
C SER A 32 -36.42 -22.43 -20.93
N ALA A 33 -37.51 -21.82 -21.41
CA ALA A 33 -38.18 -20.71 -20.75
C ALA A 33 -38.90 -21.13 -19.47
N LEU A 34 -39.50 -22.31 -19.47
CA LEU A 34 -40.10 -22.92 -18.28
C LEU A 34 -39.05 -23.24 -17.23
N ASP A 35 -37.90 -23.72 -17.62
CA ASP A 35 -36.79 -24.02 -16.71
C ASP A 35 -36.20 -22.72 -16.11
N ASP A 36 -36.01 -21.65 -16.90
CA ASP A 36 -35.62 -20.33 -16.41
C ASP A 36 -36.64 -19.80 -15.36
N PHE A 37 -37.93 -19.91 -15.63
CA PHE A 37 -38.95 -19.47 -14.69
C PHE A 37 -38.97 -20.31 -13.41
N ARG A 38 -38.76 -21.64 -13.47
CA ARG A 38 -38.64 -22.49 -12.29
C ARG A 38 -37.43 -22.15 -11.43
N GLU A 39 -36.30 -21.81 -12.03
CA GLU A 39 -35.06 -21.52 -11.36
C GLU A 39 -35.02 -20.11 -10.77
N PHE A 40 -35.49 -19.09 -11.53
CA PHE A 40 -35.27 -17.69 -11.16
C PHE A 40 -36.51 -16.94 -10.69
N HIS A 41 -37.73 -17.44 -10.91
CA HIS A 41 -38.92 -16.81 -10.34
C HIS A 41 -39.14 -17.24 -8.90
N PRO A 42 -39.47 -16.32 -7.95
CA PRO A 42 -39.65 -16.67 -6.53
C PRO A 42 -40.90 -17.53 -6.28
N GLU A 43 -41.88 -17.47 -7.19
CA GLU A 43 -43.16 -18.18 -7.11
C GLU A 43 -43.37 -19.04 -8.35
N ARG A 44 -44.18 -20.09 -8.20
CA ARG A 44 -44.65 -20.84 -9.39
C ARG A 44 -45.73 -20.05 -10.09
N ILE A 45 -45.44 -19.61 -11.29
CA ILE A 45 -46.43 -18.89 -12.16
C ILE A 45 -46.91 -19.84 -13.21
N ASP A 46 -48.22 -19.78 -13.45
CA ASP A 46 -48.84 -20.42 -14.64
C ASP A 46 -48.32 -19.70 -15.88
N PRO A 47 -47.71 -20.41 -16.84
CA PRO A 47 -47.19 -19.81 -18.09
C PRO A 47 -48.19 -18.95 -18.85
N SER A 48 -49.50 -19.34 -18.81
CA SER A 48 -50.57 -18.65 -19.56
C SER A 48 -50.88 -17.24 -19.02
N ILE A 49 -50.60 -16.97 -17.73
CA ILE A 49 -50.88 -15.68 -17.09
C ILE A 49 -49.59 -14.86 -16.82
N ALA A 50 -48.42 -15.41 -17.15
CA ALA A 50 -47.16 -14.71 -16.96
C ALA A 50 -47.18 -13.31 -17.60
N ALA A 51 -46.74 -12.30 -16.86
CA ALA A 51 -46.65 -10.90 -17.31
C ALA A 51 -45.21 -10.53 -17.70
N LEU A 52 -45.06 -9.38 -18.37
CA LEU A 52 -43.72 -8.87 -18.71
C LEU A 52 -42.85 -8.62 -17.48
N ALA A 53 -43.46 -8.23 -16.36
CA ALA A 53 -42.75 -8.01 -15.11
C ALA A 53 -42.11 -9.31 -14.57
N ASP A 54 -42.80 -10.44 -14.76
CA ASP A 54 -42.27 -11.76 -14.33
C ASP A 54 -41.07 -12.16 -15.19
N ALA A 55 -41.20 -12.00 -16.52
CA ALA A 55 -40.07 -12.27 -17.43
C ALA A 55 -38.87 -11.33 -17.19
N GLN A 56 -39.13 -10.05 -16.87
CA GLN A 56 -38.07 -9.10 -16.47
C GLN A 56 -37.41 -9.52 -15.19
N LEU A 57 -38.15 -9.99 -14.17
CA LEU A 57 -37.61 -10.46 -12.92
C LEU A 57 -36.73 -11.72 -13.10
N VAL A 58 -37.25 -12.70 -13.86
CA VAL A 58 -36.53 -13.93 -14.21
C VAL A 58 -35.24 -13.60 -14.93
N LEU A 59 -35.30 -12.73 -15.94
CA LEU A 59 -34.14 -12.31 -16.69
C LEU A 59 -33.13 -11.59 -15.79
N ALA A 60 -33.56 -10.66 -14.94
CA ALA A 60 -32.67 -9.95 -14.03
C ALA A 60 -31.93 -10.92 -13.10
N ARG A 61 -32.62 -11.88 -12.51
CA ARG A 61 -32.06 -12.88 -11.61
C ARG A 61 -31.11 -13.85 -12.32
N SER A 62 -31.40 -14.21 -13.56
CA SER A 62 -30.49 -15.06 -14.35
C SER A 62 -29.14 -14.36 -14.64
N TYR A 63 -29.12 -13.02 -14.59
CA TYR A 63 -27.89 -12.21 -14.66
C TYR A 63 -27.35 -11.81 -13.28
N GLY A 64 -27.90 -12.34 -12.18
CA GLY A 64 -27.43 -12.09 -10.82
C GLY A 64 -27.95 -10.80 -10.18
N ALA A 65 -28.89 -10.09 -10.80
CA ALA A 65 -29.54 -8.93 -10.20
C ALA A 65 -30.78 -9.35 -9.40
N SER A 66 -31.04 -8.69 -8.26
CA SER A 66 -32.21 -9.01 -7.42
C SER A 66 -33.54 -8.60 -8.05
N SER A 67 -33.52 -7.62 -8.96
CA SER A 67 -34.70 -7.04 -9.60
C SER A 67 -34.37 -6.43 -10.96
N TRP A 68 -35.42 -6.22 -11.76
CA TRP A 68 -35.28 -5.52 -13.04
C TRP A 68 -34.79 -4.07 -12.92
N PRO A 69 -35.26 -3.24 -11.95
CA PRO A 69 -34.68 -1.91 -11.75
C PRO A 69 -33.20 -1.93 -11.47
N GLN A 70 -32.68 -2.90 -10.67
CA GLN A 70 -31.26 -3.03 -10.38
C GLN A 70 -30.46 -3.39 -11.65
N LEU A 71 -30.95 -4.34 -12.46
CA LEU A 71 -30.32 -4.70 -13.73
C LEU A 71 -30.28 -3.49 -14.68
N ALA A 72 -31.40 -2.78 -14.82
CA ALA A 72 -31.50 -1.61 -15.69
C ALA A 72 -30.56 -0.49 -15.24
N ALA A 73 -30.44 -0.26 -13.93
CA ALA A 73 -29.53 0.72 -13.36
C ALA A 73 -28.06 0.34 -13.61
N ALA A 74 -27.69 -0.93 -13.45
CA ALA A 74 -26.35 -1.41 -13.74
C ALA A 74 -25.97 -1.20 -15.21
N VAL A 75 -26.87 -1.54 -16.13
CA VAL A 75 -26.65 -1.31 -17.58
C VAL A 75 -26.50 0.17 -17.89
N THR A 76 -27.35 1.02 -17.31
CA THR A 76 -27.29 2.48 -17.53
C THR A 76 -25.99 3.07 -16.95
N ALA A 77 -25.53 2.59 -15.79
CA ALA A 77 -24.27 3.02 -15.21
C ALA A 77 -23.07 2.63 -16.09
N ILE A 78 -23.05 1.41 -16.63
CA ILE A 78 -21.98 0.95 -17.55
C ILE A 78 -21.98 1.79 -18.84
N ASP A 79 -23.15 2.10 -19.39
CA ASP A 79 -23.27 2.93 -20.58
C ASP A 79 -22.76 4.36 -20.32
N ALA A 80 -23.17 4.98 -19.21
CA ALA A 80 -22.70 6.30 -18.79
C ALA A 80 -21.16 6.34 -18.60
N ILE A 81 -20.58 5.33 -17.96
CA ILE A 81 -19.14 5.21 -17.78
C ILE A 81 -18.41 5.07 -19.13
N SER A 82 -19.01 4.31 -20.06
CA SER A 82 -18.39 4.05 -21.36
C SER A 82 -18.34 5.30 -22.26
N HIS A 83 -19.24 6.24 -22.02
CA HIS A 83 -19.31 7.52 -22.75
C HIS A 83 -18.76 8.72 -21.96
N ASP A 84 -18.12 8.46 -20.79
CA ASP A 84 -17.62 9.49 -19.86
C ASP A 84 -18.71 10.48 -19.39
N ASP A 85 -20.00 10.06 -19.43
CA ASP A 85 -21.12 10.83 -18.88
C ASP A 85 -21.23 10.66 -17.38
N PHE A 86 -20.32 11.29 -16.66
CA PHE A 86 -20.25 11.19 -15.19
C PHE A 86 -21.38 11.94 -14.47
N GLU A 87 -22.13 12.80 -15.17
CA GLU A 87 -23.34 13.41 -14.62
C GLU A 87 -24.49 12.41 -14.58
N ALA A 88 -24.73 11.71 -15.69
CA ALA A 88 -25.70 10.62 -15.74
C ALA A 88 -25.32 9.51 -14.73
N LEU A 89 -24.04 9.15 -14.64
CA LEU A 89 -23.54 8.17 -13.65
C LEU A 89 -23.90 8.57 -12.23
N ARG A 90 -23.67 9.84 -11.83
CA ARG A 90 -24.01 10.32 -10.48
C ARG A 90 -25.51 10.23 -10.19
N LYS A 91 -26.36 10.57 -11.18
CA LYS A 91 -27.82 10.47 -11.06
C LYS A 91 -28.27 9.01 -10.86
N VAL A 92 -27.72 8.08 -11.64
CA VAL A 92 -28.03 6.64 -11.50
C VAL A 92 -27.55 6.11 -10.16
N ALA A 93 -26.32 6.39 -9.74
CA ALA A 93 -25.79 5.93 -8.48
C ALA A 93 -26.53 6.50 -7.26
N ALA A 94 -27.01 7.74 -7.32
CA ALA A 94 -27.82 8.35 -6.28
C ALA A 94 -29.21 7.71 -6.17
N ALA A 95 -29.82 7.34 -7.30
CA ALA A 95 -31.12 6.67 -7.35
C ALA A 95 -31.03 5.18 -6.95
N HIS A 96 -29.86 4.56 -7.13
CA HIS A 96 -29.61 3.13 -6.89
C HIS A 96 -28.33 2.92 -6.07
N PRO A 97 -28.35 3.24 -4.76
CA PRO A 97 -27.17 3.08 -3.88
C PRO A 97 -26.71 1.63 -3.75
N ASP A 98 -27.58 0.66 -4.03
CA ASP A 98 -27.30 -0.78 -4.08
C ASP A 98 -26.34 -1.20 -5.21
N LEU A 99 -26.06 -0.32 -6.18
CA LEU A 99 -25.00 -0.49 -7.16
C LEU A 99 -23.60 -0.39 -6.51
N ALA A 100 -23.48 0.35 -5.40
CA ALA A 100 -22.24 0.45 -4.68
C ALA A 100 -21.86 -0.93 -4.13
N ARG A 101 -20.60 -1.29 -4.38
CA ARG A 101 -20.09 -2.60 -4.03
C ARG A 101 -19.51 -2.59 -2.63
N ASP A 102 -19.86 -3.61 -1.85
CA ASP A 102 -19.04 -4.04 -0.73
C ASP A 102 -17.73 -4.64 -1.27
N ARG A 103 -16.57 -4.21 -0.76
CA ARG A 103 -15.24 -4.65 -1.25
C ARG A 103 -15.06 -6.16 -1.20
N ASP A 104 -15.71 -6.82 -0.27
CA ASP A 104 -15.60 -8.26 -0.04
C ASP A 104 -16.53 -9.11 -0.93
N ARG A 105 -17.40 -8.48 -1.73
CA ARG A 105 -18.27 -9.22 -2.64
C ARG A 105 -17.52 -9.72 -3.89
N PRO A 106 -17.74 -10.98 -4.30
CA PRO A 106 -17.21 -11.50 -5.57
C PRO A 106 -17.63 -10.63 -6.76
N ARG A 107 -16.75 -10.46 -7.73
CA ARG A 107 -17.05 -9.79 -9.00
C ARG A 107 -17.75 -10.80 -9.93
N ASP A 108 -19.02 -11.02 -9.78
CA ASP A 108 -19.83 -11.92 -10.58
C ASP A 108 -21.05 -11.20 -11.19
N GLY A 109 -21.76 -11.87 -12.10
CA GLY A 109 -22.94 -11.35 -12.74
C GLY A 109 -22.75 -9.94 -13.31
N TRP A 110 -23.68 -9.03 -12.98
CA TRP A 110 -23.64 -7.63 -13.42
C TRP A 110 -22.56 -6.79 -12.75
N HIS A 111 -22.00 -7.23 -11.61
CA HIS A 111 -20.92 -6.52 -10.93
C HIS A 111 -19.60 -6.55 -11.71
N ALA A 112 -19.31 -7.67 -12.39
CA ALA A 112 -18.06 -7.82 -13.13
C ALA A 112 -17.92 -6.80 -14.28
N PRO A 113 -18.88 -6.64 -15.19
CA PRO A 113 -18.79 -5.63 -16.26
C PRO A 113 -18.87 -4.20 -15.73
N LEU A 114 -19.64 -3.92 -14.65
CA LEU A 114 -19.65 -2.60 -14.02
C LEU A 114 -18.28 -2.24 -13.45
N ALA A 115 -17.66 -3.16 -12.69
CA ALA A 115 -16.33 -2.98 -12.15
C ALA A 115 -15.28 -2.81 -13.27
N SER A 116 -15.34 -3.59 -14.33
CA SER A 116 -14.43 -3.48 -15.49
C SER A 116 -14.55 -2.13 -16.20
N ALA A 117 -15.75 -1.62 -16.36
CA ALA A 117 -15.99 -0.29 -16.93
C ALA A 117 -15.40 0.80 -16.02
N ALA A 118 -15.63 0.69 -14.71
CA ALA A 118 -15.09 1.61 -13.71
C ALA A 118 -13.54 1.56 -13.66
N ASP A 119 -12.93 0.38 -13.72
CA ASP A 119 -11.46 0.21 -13.81
C ASP A 119 -10.90 0.95 -15.03
N ALA A 120 -11.53 0.80 -16.19
CA ALA A 120 -11.11 1.48 -17.42
C ALA A 120 -11.24 3.00 -17.30
N ALA A 121 -12.32 3.50 -16.71
CA ALA A 121 -12.53 4.93 -16.49
C ALA A 121 -11.53 5.52 -15.49
N ILE A 122 -11.24 4.82 -14.38
CA ILE A 122 -10.21 5.24 -13.42
C ILE A 122 -8.87 5.38 -14.15
N ARG A 123 -8.46 4.39 -14.93
CA ARG A 123 -7.20 4.47 -15.70
C ARG A 123 -7.16 5.67 -16.63
N ARG A 124 -8.24 5.93 -17.39
CA ARG A 124 -8.32 7.11 -18.30
C ARG A 124 -8.20 8.42 -17.53
N LEU A 125 -8.95 8.58 -16.44
CA LEU A 125 -8.93 9.79 -15.63
C LEU A 125 -7.54 10.02 -14.99
N MET A 126 -6.91 8.98 -14.48
CA MET A 126 -5.55 9.08 -13.91
C MET A 126 -4.50 9.46 -14.96
N LEU A 127 -4.61 8.95 -16.19
CA LEU A 127 -3.74 9.36 -17.29
C LEU A 127 -3.96 10.84 -17.66
N GLN A 128 -5.21 11.28 -17.78
CA GLN A 128 -5.54 12.68 -18.04
C GLN A 128 -5.03 13.63 -16.95
N LEU A 129 -5.07 13.22 -15.69
CA LEU A 129 -4.50 13.99 -14.58
C LEU A 129 -2.98 14.13 -14.74
N ARG A 130 -2.26 13.06 -15.11
CA ARG A 130 -0.81 13.11 -15.38
C ARG A 130 -0.47 14.06 -16.54
N GLU A 131 -1.23 14.02 -17.63
CA GLU A 131 -1.06 14.92 -18.77
C GLU A 131 -1.26 16.40 -18.39
N ARG A 132 -2.08 16.66 -17.36
CA ARG A 132 -2.27 18.01 -16.76
C ARG A 132 -1.22 18.36 -15.71
N GLY A 133 -0.15 17.57 -15.57
CA GLY A 133 0.92 17.79 -14.60
C GLY A 133 0.53 17.46 -13.15
N VAL A 134 -0.52 16.63 -12.95
CA VAL A 134 -0.90 16.13 -11.62
C VAL A 134 -0.28 14.75 -11.44
N HIS A 135 0.82 14.69 -10.69
CA HIS A 135 1.61 13.47 -10.52
C HIS A 135 1.54 12.91 -9.08
N SER A 136 0.79 13.55 -8.19
CA SER A 136 0.62 13.11 -6.80
C SER A 136 -0.78 13.42 -6.28
N ALA A 137 -1.19 12.70 -5.24
CA ALA A 137 -2.44 12.96 -4.54
C ALA A 137 -2.46 14.36 -3.90
N ASP A 138 -1.32 14.82 -3.36
CA ASP A 138 -1.23 16.15 -2.77
C ASP A 138 -1.43 17.25 -3.82
N ALA A 139 -0.88 17.06 -5.02
CA ALA A 139 -1.09 17.98 -6.15
C ALA A 139 -2.55 17.98 -6.63
N LEU A 140 -3.26 16.84 -6.55
CA LEU A 140 -4.68 16.74 -6.87
C LEU A 140 -5.53 17.45 -5.81
N LEU A 141 -5.26 17.19 -4.53
CA LEU A 141 -5.99 17.78 -3.40
C LEU A 141 -5.78 19.30 -3.28
N ALA A 142 -4.61 19.80 -3.70
CA ALA A 142 -4.31 21.24 -3.71
C ALA A 142 -5.02 22.03 -4.82
N ARG A 143 -5.75 21.38 -5.74
CA ARG A 143 -6.40 21.99 -6.89
C ARG A 143 -7.93 21.88 -6.79
N PRO A 144 -8.65 22.88 -6.23
CA PRO A 144 -10.10 22.83 -6.06
C PRO A 144 -10.88 22.59 -7.36
N GLU A 145 -10.35 23.04 -8.49
CA GLU A 145 -10.95 22.85 -9.80
C GLU A 145 -10.96 21.38 -10.27
N LEU A 146 -10.15 20.52 -9.65
CA LEU A 146 -10.12 19.08 -9.91
C LEU A 146 -10.98 18.26 -8.95
N GLN A 147 -11.64 18.90 -7.98
CA GLN A 147 -12.54 18.21 -7.05
C GLN A 147 -13.61 17.36 -7.74
N PRO A 148 -14.25 17.79 -8.86
CA PRO A 148 -15.22 16.95 -9.57
C PRO A 148 -14.59 15.67 -10.14
N VAL A 149 -13.30 15.70 -10.51
CA VAL A 149 -12.57 14.50 -10.98
C VAL A 149 -12.33 13.55 -9.82
N LEU A 150 -11.89 14.07 -8.67
CA LEU A 150 -11.69 13.27 -7.46
C LEU A 150 -13.00 12.60 -7.01
N ASP A 151 -14.11 13.34 -7.01
CA ASP A 151 -15.44 12.80 -6.64
C ASP A 151 -15.90 11.72 -7.63
N THR A 152 -15.54 11.86 -8.91
CA THR A 152 -15.79 10.83 -9.93
C THR A 152 -14.94 9.59 -9.69
N LEU A 153 -13.65 9.73 -9.38
CA LEU A 153 -12.78 8.61 -9.03
C LEU A 153 -13.30 7.84 -7.81
N ARG A 154 -13.72 8.56 -6.76
CA ARG A 154 -14.35 7.96 -5.57
C ARG A 154 -15.64 7.22 -5.89
N LEU A 155 -16.47 7.78 -6.77
CA LEU A 155 -17.71 7.12 -7.21
C LEU A 155 -17.39 5.82 -7.96
N LEU A 156 -16.47 5.87 -8.92
CA LEU A 156 -16.04 4.69 -9.68
C LEU A 156 -15.47 3.59 -8.75
N GLY A 157 -14.71 3.98 -7.74
CA GLY A 157 -14.22 3.05 -6.71
C GLY A 157 -15.37 2.36 -5.94
N ARG A 158 -16.40 3.12 -5.52
CA ARG A 158 -17.58 2.56 -4.87
C ARG A 158 -18.37 1.61 -5.78
N LEU A 159 -18.34 1.82 -7.09
CA LEU A 159 -18.97 0.92 -8.09
C LEU A 159 -18.12 -0.32 -8.39
N GLY A 160 -17.02 -0.51 -7.66
CA GLY A 160 -16.17 -1.68 -7.76
C GLY A 160 -14.97 -1.51 -8.68
N GLY A 161 -14.73 -0.30 -9.20
CA GLY A 161 -13.51 0.02 -9.91
C GLY A 161 -12.29 -0.01 -8.98
N SER A 162 -11.15 -0.36 -9.56
CA SER A 162 -9.87 -0.38 -8.84
C SER A 162 -8.77 0.13 -9.76
N PRO A 163 -7.86 0.99 -9.27
CA PRO A 163 -6.67 1.34 -10.01
C PRO A 163 -5.79 0.11 -10.24
N ALA A 164 -5.01 0.11 -11.31
CA ALA A 164 -4.11 -0.98 -11.64
C ALA A 164 -3.04 -1.17 -10.54
N GLY A 165 -2.63 -2.42 -10.33
CA GLY A 165 -1.67 -2.79 -9.26
C GLY A 165 -0.29 -2.14 -9.40
N ASP A 166 0.16 -1.84 -10.64
CA ASP A 166 1.41 -1.12 -10.92
C ASP A 166 1.42 0.31 -10.33
N TRP A 167 0.27 0.98 -10.27
CA TRP A 167 0.14 2.29 -9.64
C TRP A 167 0.30 2.22 -8.13
N VAL A 168 -0.28 1.18 -7.53
CA VAL A 168 -0.17 0.91 -6.10
C VAL A 168 1.27 0.54 -5.76
N GLY A 169 1.86 -0.41 -6.50
CA GLY A 169 3.26 -0.81 -6.33
C GLY A 169 4.22 0.37 -6.45
N GLY A 170 4.06 1.21 -7.48
CA GLY A 170 4.91 2.38 -7.65
C GLY A 170 4.78 3.43 -6.54
N SER A 171 3.61 3.55 -5.89
CA SER A 171 3.47 4.44 -4.72
C SER A 171 4.14 3.87 -3.47
N VAL A 172 4.12 2.55 -3.32
CA VAL A 172 4.75 1.83 -2.21
C VAL A 172 6.27 1.86 -2.32
N GLU A 173 6.82 1.57 -3.51
CA GLU A 173 8.27 1.49 -3.75
C GLU A 173 9.02 2.77 -3.35
N VAL A 174 8.42 3.94 -3.59
CA VAL A 174 9.00 5.24 -3.25
C VAL A 174 8.33 5.93 -2.05
N LEU A 175 7.56 5.19 -1.25
CA LEU A 175 6.89 5.62 -0.02
C LEU A 175 5.96 6.85 -0.20
N ARG A 176 5.27 6.98 -1.33
CA ARG A 176 4.29 8.06 -1.54
C ARG A 176 3.00 7.78 -0.77
N GLY A 177 2.99 8.05 0.52
CA GLY A 177 1.88 7.72 1.43
C GLY A 177 0.56 8.37 1.06
N SER A 178 0.56 9.62 0.56
CA SER A 178 -0.66 10.29 0.11
C SER A 178 -1.23 9.68 -1.17
N ASP A 179 -0.38 9.27 -2.12
CA ASP A 179 -0.82 8.58 -3.34
C ASP A 179 -1.43 7.22 -2.99
N PHE A 180 -0.76 6.45 -2.12
CA PHE A 180 -1.27 5.16 -1.66
C PHE A 180 -2.62 5.30 -0.94
N ALA A 181 -2.76 6.28 -0.06
CA ALA A 181 -4.01 6.55 0.65
C ALA A 181 -5.16 6.90 -0.33
N LEU A 182 -4.89 7.74 -1.33
CA LEU A 182 -5.87 8.06 -2.36
C LEU A 182 -6.24 6.82 -3.19
N LEU A 183 -5.26 6.02 -3.61
CA LEU A 183 -5.51 4.80 -4.36
C LEU A 183 -6.37 3.81 -3.55
N ALA A 184 -6.11 3.67 -2.26
CA ALA A 184 -6.92 2.85 -1.35
C ALA A 184 -8.36 3.39 -1.24
N GLU A 185 -8.53 4.72 -1.13
CA GLU A 185 -9.84 5.38 -1.07
C GLU A 185 -10.67 5.16 -2.34
N ILE A 186 -10.05 5.24 -3.52
CA ILE A 186 -10.71 5.00 -4.80
C ILE A 186 -10.81 3.53 -5.20
N GLY A 187 -10.56 2.60 -4.27
CA GLY A 187 -10.90 1.19 -4.44
C GLY A 187 -9.74 0.26 -4.76
N ALA A 188 -8.47 0.70 -4.64
CA ALA A 188 -7.35 -0.23 -4.74
C ALA A 188 -7.48 -1.33 -3.67
N ASP A 189 -7.28 -2.57 -4.07
CA ASP A 189 -7.21 -3.68 -3.11
C ASP A 189 -5.83 -3.73 -2.46
N VAL A 190 -5.71 -3.02 -1.34
CA VAL A 190 -4.45 -2.95 -0.58
C VAL A 190 -4.09 -4.25 0.13
N ARG A 191 -5.00 -5.25 0.12
CA ARG A 191 -4.78 -6.60 0.66
C ARG A 191 -4.39 -7.61 -0.41
N ALA A 192 -4.48 -7.24 -1.70
CA ALA A 192 -4.25 -8.15 -2.82
C ALA A 192 -2.85 -8.79 -2.80
N SER A 193 -1.89 -8.16 -2.14
CA SER A 193 -0.54 -8.70 -1.99
C SER A 193 0.07 -8.32 -0.64
N LEU A 194 0.37 -9.31 0.18
CA LEU A 194 1.20 -9.12 1.39
C LEU A 194 2.60 -8.59 1.02
N GLY A 195 3.09 -8.88 -0.21
CA GLY A 195 4.36 -8.36 -0.72
C GLY A 195 4.43 -6.83 -0.77
N TRP A 196 3.31 -6.11 -0.75
CA TRP A 196 3.37 -4.65 -0.61
C TRP A 196 3.79 -4.21 0.80
N ALA A 197 3.38 -4.93 1.85
CA ALA A 197 3.88 -4.66 3.20
C ALA A 197 5.38 -4.95 3.29
N ALA A 198 5.86 -6.07 2.72
CA ALA A 198 7.29 -6.35 2.60
C ALA A 198 8.02 -5.23 1.86
N LEU A 199 7.51 -4.81 0.69
CA LEU A 199 8.13 -3.74 -0.09
C LEU A 199 8.24 -2.42 0.70
N VAL A 200 7.23 -2.05 1.50
CA VAL A 200 7.29 -0.87 2.39
C VAL A 200 8.41 -0.99 3.43
N LEU A 201 8.61 -2.18 4.00
CA LEU A 201 9.64 -2.41 5.02
C LEU A 201 11.03 -2.47 4.40
N GLU A 202 11.17 -3.06 3.22
CA GLU A 202 12.42 -3.41 2.56
C GLU A 202 12.88 -2.39 1.52
N THR A 203 12.09 -1.34 1.21
CA THR A 203 12.47 -0.35 0.20
C THR A 203 13.71 0.46 0.61
N TYR A 204 14.46 0.88 -0.37
CA TYR A 204 15.58 1.82 -0.20
C TYR A 204 15.13 3.26 0.04
N ALA A 205 13.88 3.60 -0.26
CA ALA A 205 13.35 4.94 -0.03
C ALA A 205 13.35 5.29 1.47
N ARG A 206 13.63 6.53 1.78
CA ARG A 206 13.67 7.07 3.13
C ARG A 206 12.74 8.25 3.24
N ASP A 207 11.45 7.95 3.44
CA ASP A 207 10.36 8.88 3.76
C ASP A 207 9.54 8.28 4.91
N PRO A 208 9.90 8.57 6.17
CA PRO A 208 9.19 8.04 7.33
C PRO A 208 7.70 8.37 7.32
N ALA A 209 7.33 9.61 7.00
CA ALA A 209 5.93 10.04 6.99
C ALA A 209 5.11 9.26 5.95
N GLY A 210 5.66 9.07 4.76
CA GLY A 210 5.05 8.24 3.72
C GLY A 210 4.93 6.78 4.12
N LYS A 211 5.97 6.21 4.70
CA LYS A 211 6.00 4.84 5.24
C LYS A 211 4.93 4.61 6.29
N HIS A 212 4.86 5.49 7.30
CA HIS A 212 3.86 5.42 8.37
C HIS A 212 2.45 5.45 7.79
N ARG A 213 2.19 6.40 6.88
CA ARG A 213 0.87 6.54 6.26
C ARG A 213 0.46 5.30 5.47
N ILE A 214 1.36 4.70 4.70
CA ILE A 214 1.07 3.47 3.94
C ILE A 214 0.69 2.33 4.90
N LEU A 215 1.49 2.09 5.93
CA LEU A 215 1.23 1.01 6.88
C LEU A 215 -0.06 1.23 7.68
N GLU A 216 -0.39 2.46 8.08
CA GLU A 216 -1.65 2.77 8.74
C GLU A 216 -2.85 2.58 7.81
N VAL A 217 -2.75 2.94 6.53
CA VAL A 217 -3.79 2.64 5.54
C VAL A 217 -3.95 1.13 5.37
N MET A 218 -2.86 0.38 5.28
CA MET A 218 -2.92 -1.09 5.21
C MET A 218 -3.61 -1.68 6.45
N ALA A 219 -3.23 -1.24 7.65
CA ALA A 219 -3.84 -1.68 8.90
C ALA A 219 -5.34 -1.39 8.95
N SER A 220 -5.76 -0.19 8.56
CA SER A 220 -7.18 0.22 8.53
C SER A 220 -8.01 -0.59 7.51
N HIS A 221 -7.37 -1.19 6.52
CA HIS A 221 -7.99 -2.09 5.54
C HIS A 221 -7.85 -3.57 5.90
N GLY A 222 -7.39 -3.88 7.12
CA GLY A 222 -7.34 -5.26 7.64
C GLY A 222 -6.12 -6.07 7.19
N VAL A 223 -5.03 -5.43 6.76
CA VAL A 223 -3.74 -6.12 6.63
C VAL A 223 -3.24 -6.46 8.03
N PRO A 224 -2.95 -7.75 8.33
CA PRO A 224 -2.58 -8.18 9.69
C PRO A 224 -1.12 -7.82 9.98
N LEU A 225 -0.88 -6.57 10.40
CA LEU A 225 0.45 -6.13 10.84
C LEU A 225 0.75 -6.68 12.24
N PRO A 226 1.95 -7.25 12.49
CA PRO A 226 2.33 -7.79 13.79
C PRO A 226 2.26 -6.75 14.92
N ASP A 227 1.84 -7.17 16.12
CA ASP A 227 1.96 -6.37 17.35
C ASP A 227 3.36 -6.57 17.95
N SER A 228 4.35 -5.84 17.44
CA SER A 228 5.73 -5.90 17.87
C SER A 228 6.38 -4.51 17.93
N PRO A 229 7.41 -4.31 18.78
CA PRO A 229 8.13 -3.03 18.84
C PRO A 229 8.73 -2.58 17.49
N PRO A 230 9.39 -3.46 16.69
CA PRO A 230 9.84 -3.07 15.35
C PRO A 230 8.69 -2.63 14.45
N MET A 231 7.54 -3.31 14.48
CA MET A 231 6.39 -2.91 13.66
C MET A 231 5.78 -1.60 14.14
N ALA A 232 5.72 -1.35 15.45
CA ALA A 232 5.28 -0.06 15.99
C ALA A 232 6.20 1.09 15.51
N LEU A 233 7.52 0.87 15.47
CA LEU A 233 8.50 1.79 14.89
C LEU A 233 8.23 1.99 13.39
N HIS A 234 8.10 0.92 12.61
CA HIS A 234 7.83 1.01 11.17
C HIS A 234 6.57 1.82 10.85
N ARG A 235 5.58 1.79 11.75
CA ARG A 235 4.32 2.53 11.63
C ARG A 235 4.38 3.94 12.22
N GLY A 236 5.49 4.33 12.87
CA GLY A 236 5.61 5.61 13.59
C GLY A 236 4.64 5.76 14.77
N ARG A 237 4.15 4.64 15.31
CA ARG A 237 3.17 4.61 16.41
C ARG A 237 3.85 4.70 17.76
N LEU A 238 4.14 5.94 18.18
CA LEU A 238 4.77 6.22 19.48
C LEU A 238 3.92 5.72 20.65
N ASP A 239 2.60 5.76 20.52
CA ASP A 239 1.66 5.22 21.51
C ASP A 239 1.81 3.69 21.70
N LEU A 240 2.02 2.95 20.61
CA LEU A 240 2.30 1.51 20.67
C LEU A 240 3.69 1.23 21.23
N LEU A 241 4.70 2.04 20.86
CA LEU A 241 6.04 1.94 21.44
C LEU A 241 6.01 2.18 22.95
N GLU A 242 5.26 3.17 23.42
CA GLU A 242 5.08 3.42 24.84
C GLU A 242 4.39 2.26 25.56
N GLU A 243 3.39 1.63 24.91
CA GLU A 243 2.73 0.44 25.46
C GLU A 243 3.70 -0.74 25.59
N HIS A 244 4.52 -0.98 24.55
CA HIS A 244 5.54 -2.00 24.59
C HIS A 244 6.59 -1.72 25.66
N LEU A 245 7.04 -0.47 25.81
CA LEU A 245 8.00 -0.06 26.84
C LEU A 245 7.44 -0.25 28.26
N ARG A 246 6.15 0.00 28.48
CA ARG A 246 5.49 -0.28 29.77
C ARG A 246 5.41 -1.77 30.08
N ARG A 247 5.26 -2.62 29.06
CA ARG A 247 5.24 -4.09 29.21
C ARG A 247 6.64 -4.66 29.42
N ASP A 248 7.64 -4.08 28.77
CA ASP A 248 9.06 -4.48 28.85
C ASP A 248 9.96 -3.25 29.06
N PRO A 249 10.29 -2.91 30.32
CA PRO A 249 11.19 -1.77 30.62
C PRO A 249 12.60 -1.92 30.03
N ALA A 250 13.03 -3.13 29.65
CA ALA A 250 14.32 -3.37 29.00
C ALA A 250 14.29 -3.15 27.48
N LEU A 251 13.12 -2.83 26.90
CA LEU A 251 12.91 -2.70 25.47
C LEU A 251 13.96 -1.84 24.76
N LEU A 252 14.34 -0.72 25.37
CA LEU A 252 15.25 0.25 24.76
C LEU A 252 16.70 -0.26 24.62
N ALA A 253 17.07 -1.27 25.43
CA ALA A 253 18.37 -1.94 25.34
C ALA A 253 18.30 -3.26 24.54
N ARG A 254 17.11 -3.70 24.18
CA ARG A 254 16.88 -4.96 23.47
C ARG A 254 17.37 -4.87 22.03
N THR A 255 18.02 -5.94 21.57
CA THR A 255 18.37 -6.14 20.16
C THR A 255 17.30 -6.99 19.47
N PHE A 256 17.20 -6.88 18.15
CA PHE A 256 16.18 -7.53 17.34
C PHE A 256 16.82 -8.34 16.22
N ALA A 257 16.38 -9.57 16.06
CA ALA A 257 16.79 -10.41 14.95
C ALA A 257 16.17 -9.92 13.63
N HIS A 258 16.69 -10.43 12.51
CA HIS A 258 16.18 -10.05 11.19
C HIS A 258 14.66 -10.29 11.06
N GLU A 259 14.19 -11.44 11.49
CA GLU A 259 12.78 -11.85 11.43
C GLU A 259 11.85 -11.01 12.33
N ASP A 260 12.38 -10.36 13.37
CA ASP A 260 11.62 -9.42 14.20
C ASP A 260 11.36 -8.11 13.45
N ILE A 261 12.32 -7.68 12.62
CA ILE A 261 12.29 -6.44 11.84
C ILE A 261 11.51 -6.64 10.54
N TYR A 262 11.75 -7.79 9.88
CA TYR A 262 11.19 -8.19 8.58
C TYR A 262 10.42 -9.50 8.69
N PRO A 263 9.19 -9.47 9.19
CA PRO A 263 8.44 -10.69 9.48
C PRO A 263 8.05 -11.44 8.20
N ALA A 264 8.36 -12.73 8.14
CA ALA A 264 7.97 -13.63 7.05
C ALA A 264 6.45 -13.69 6.85
N SER A 265 5.66 -13.41 7.90
CA SER A 265 4.19 -13.31 7.79
C SER A 265 3.70 -12.19 6.87
N LEU A 266 4.53 -11.20 6.56
CA LEU A 266 4.29 -10.14 5.59
C LEU A 266 4.99 -10.40 4.24
N ALA A 267 5.51 -11.60 4.02
CA ALA A 267 6.27 -11.99 2.84
C ALA A 267 7.61 -11.24 2.68
N CYS A 268 8.22 -10.80 3.79
CA CYS A 268 9.55 -10.23 3.76
C CYS A 268 10.60 -11.27 3.38
N HIS A 269 11.70 -10.82 2.78
CA HIS A 269 12.79 -11.66 2.32
C HIS A 269 13.73 -12.06 3.47
N ASP A 270 14.53 -13.09 3.22
CA ASP A 270 15.60 -13.49 4.13
C ASP A 270 16.70 -12.44 4.21
N GLU A 271 17.44 -12.43 5.34
CA GLU A 271 18.51 -11.48 5.64
C GLU A 271 19.52 -11.29 4.49
N HIS A 272 19.89 -12.37 3.82
CA HIS A 272 20.92 -12.37 2.77
C HIS A 272 20.56 -11.58 1.51
N THR A 273 19.28 -11.25 1.32
CA THR A 273 18.80 -10.50 0.14
C THR A 273 18.74 -9.00 0.37
N LEU A 274 18.89 -8.55 1.63
CA LEU A 274 18.70 -7.15 2.02
C LEU A 274 20.01 -6.39 2.16
N ALA A 275 20.49 -5.81 1.07
CA ALA A 275 21.62 -4.88 1.09
C ALA A 275 21.17 -3.40 0.98
N LEU A 276 19.98 -3.07 1.52
CA LEU A 276 19.35 -1.76 1.35
C LEU A 276 19.55 -0.80 2.53
N HIS A 277 20.18 -1.28 3.63
CA HIS A 277 20.43 -0.48 4.84
C HIS A 277 21.82 0.12 4.84
N GLY A 278 21.99 1.22 5.56
CA GLY A 278 23.29 1.85 5.77
C GLY A 278 24.24 0.92 6.52
N ALA A 279 23.95 0.63 7.78
CA ALA A 279 24.61 -0.43 8.55
C ALA A 279 23.67 -1.62 8.75
N PRO A 280 24.15 -2.84 9.06
CA PRO A 280 23.30 -3.99 9.35
C PRO A 280 22.32 -3.70 10.49
N LEU A 281 21.06 -4.19 10.35
CA LEU A 281 20.04 -4.01 11.39
C LEU A 281 19.76 -5.28 12.19
N ALA A 282 20.12 -6.46 11.70
CA ALA A 282 20.05 -7.69 12.48
C ALA A 282 20.95 -7.59 13.72
N GLY A 283 20.42 -7.91 14.90
CA GLY A 283 21.12 -7.73 16.17
C GLY A 283 21.23 -6.27 16.63
N ALA A 284 20.50 -5.34 16.03
CA ALA A 284 20.52 -3.92 16.38
C ALA A 284 19.33 -3.53 17.28
N THR A 285 19.40 -2.35 17.93
CA THR A 285 18.33 -1.82 18.76
C THR A 285 17.34 -1.00 17.94
N LEU A 286 16.19 -0.63 18.53
CA LEU A 286 15.22 0.28 17.89
C LEU A 286 15.85 1.62 17.49
N LEU A 287 16.85 2.12 18.23
CA LEU A 287 17.52 3.37 17.87
C LEU A 287 18.29 3.25 16.55
N HIS A 288 18.99 2.14 16.32
CA HIS A 288 19.65 1.88 15.02
C HIS A 288 18.62 1.87 13.87
N MET A 289 17.48 1.19 14.08
CA MET A 289 16.42 1.14 13.08
C MET A 289 15.86 2.54 12.78
N ALA A 290 15.52 3.32 13.81
CA ALA A 290 14.99 4.67 13.63
C ALA A 290 15.96 5.57 12.84
N VAL A 291 17.26 5.43 13.11
CA VAL A 291 18.30 6.19 12.41
C VAL A 291 18.46 5.72 10.97
N ASP A 292 18.48 4.42 10.72
CA ASP A 292 18.63 3.88 9.36
C ASP A 292 17.43 4.23 8.47
N TYR A 293 16.21 4.21 9.03
CA TYR A 293 15.00 4.64 8.32
C TYR A 293 14.82 6.16 8.28
N GLU A 294 15.77 6.92 8.80
CA GLU A 294 15.77 8.38 8.86
C GLU A 294 14.58 8.98 9.63
N ASP A 295 14.05 8.25 10.60
CA ASP A 295 12.91 8.65 11.41
C ASP A 295 13.38 9.47 12.64
N LEU A 296 13.47 10.78 12.42
CA LEU A 296 13.93 11.72 13.45
C LEU A 296 13.01 11.76 14.68
N ASP A 297 11.71 11.66 14.48
CA ASP A 297 10.72 11.78 15.56
C ASP A 297 10.77 10.53 16.45
N VAL A 298 10.83 9.34 15.87
CA VAL A 298 11.02 8.09 16.62
C VAL A 298 12.39 8.05 17.30
N ALA A 299 13.47 8.43 16.60
CA ALA A 299 14.81 8.48 17.20
C ALA A 299 14.86 9.43 18.43
N ARG A 300 14.24 10.60 18.32
CA ARG A 300 14.13 11.55 19.43
C ARG A 300 13.34 10.97 20.58
N TRP A 301 12.18 10.38 20.29
CA TRP A 301 11.35 9.74 21.30
C TRP A 301 12.11 8.65 22.07
N LEU A 302 12.82 7.76 21.35
CA LEU A 302 13.64 6.71 21.97
C LEU A 302 14.70 7.28 22.91
N LEU A 303 15.43 8.32 22.49
CA LEU A 303 16.46 8.98 23.31
C LEU A 303 15.86 9.71 24.51
N ASP A 304 14.71 10.35 24.36
CA ASP A 304 14.00 11.04 25.46
C ASP A 304 13.46 10.05 26.51
N HIS A 305 13.23 8.78 26.12
CA HIS A 305 12.81 7.72 27.02
C HIS A 305 13.99 6.89 27.59
N GLY A 306 15.24 7.29 27.30
CA GLY A 306 16.42 6.71 27.91
C GLY A 306 17.12 5.62 27.09
N ALA A 307 16.84 5.54 25.78
CA ALA A 307 17.68 4.70 24.91
C ALA A 307 19.14 5.14 25.00
N ASP A 308 20.05 4.19 25.16
CA ASP A 308 21.47 4.47 25.15
C ASP A 308 21.94 4.84 23.74
N VAL A 309 22.38 6.08 23.56
CA VAL A 309 22.87 6.60 22.27
C VAL A 309 24.12 5.83 21.78
N ASN A 310 24.84 5.18 22.69
CA ASN A 310 26.04 4.38 22.44
C ASN A 310 25.76 2.86 22.49
N ALA A 311 24.48 2.45 22.53
CA ALA A 311 24.12 1.05 22.43
C ALA A 311 24.76 0.41 21.21
N ARG A 312 25.28 -0.81 21.38
CA ARG A 312 25.96 -1.54 20.31
C ARG A 312 25.10 -2.65 19.75
N ALA A 313 25.14 -2.80 18.44
CA ALA A 313 24.61 -3.99 17.81
C ALA A 313 25.37 -5.24 18.26
N GLU A 314 24.74 -6.40 18.18
CA GLU A 314 25.36 -7.68 18.49
C GLU A 314 26.57 -7.94 17.61
N ILE A 315 27.52 -8.72 18.17
CA ILE A 315 28.72 -9.17 17.44
C ILE A 315 28.52 -10.64 17.10
N ASP A 316 28.58 -10.97 15.80
CA ASP A 316 28.42 -12.33 15.31
C ASP A 316 29.63 -13.23 15.58
N ALA A 317 29.51 -14.53 15.28
CA ALA A 317 30.58 -15.50 15.44
C ALA A 317 31.84 -15.21 14.59
N ALA A 318 31.74 -14.39 13.55
CA ALA A 318 32.86 -13.92 12.74
C ALA A 318 33.51 -12.66 13.29
N GLY A 319 33.03 -12.14 14.44
CA GLY A 319 33.51 -10.92 15.08
C GLY A 319 33.07 -9.66 14.32
N LEU A 320 31.92 -9.70 13.63
CA LEU A 320 31.35 -8.58 12.92
C LEU A 320 30.10 -8.06 13.68
N GLY A 321 29.91 -6.75 13.69
CA GLY A 321 28.89 -6.04 14.46
C GLY A 321 29.54 -5.02 15.42
N GLY A 322 28.84 -4.74 16.53
CA GLY A 322 29.31 -3.81 17.55
C GLY A 322 29.24 -2.33 17.17
N HIS A 323 28.60 -2.00 16.07
CA HIS A 323 28.38 -0.62 15.64
C HIS A 323 27.30 0.04 16.50
N THR A 324 27.38 1.37 16.60
CA THR A 324 26.36 2.21 17.22
C THR A 324 25.46 2.82 16.15
N ALA A 325 24.34 3.39 16.56
CA ALA A 325 23.42 4.05 15.64
C ALA A 325 24.07 5.18 14.80
N LEU A 326 25.20 5.76 15.27
CA LEU A 326 25.92 6.79 14.52
C LEU A 326 26.49 6.25 13.19
N PHE A 327 26.81 4.96 13.09
CA PHE A 327 27.23 4.34 11.84
C PHE A 327 26.12 4.36 10.78
N ASN A 328 24.85 4.22 11.18
CA ASN A 328 23.71 4.27 10.24
C ASN A 328 23.51 5.67 9.60
N CYS A 329 24.11 6.73 10.16
CA CYS A 329 24.14 8.05 9.53
C CYS A 329 25.20 8.19 8.41
N VAL A 330 26.17 7.25 8.31
CA VAL A 330 27.36 7.43 7.48
C VAL A 330 27.16 6.93 6.07
N VAL A 331 26.55 5.76 5.90
CA VAL A 331 26.25 5.17 4.57
C VAL A 331 24.75 5.18 4.37
N THR A 332 24.28 5.79 3.28
CA THR A 332 22.85 5.98 3.02
C THR A 332 22.58 6.24 1.54
N TYR A 333 21.38 5.90 1.06
CA TYR A 333 20.90 6.32 -0.27
C TYR A 333 20.69 7.84 -0.38
N ASN A 334 20.57 8.56 0.74
CA ASN A 334 20.38 10.01 0.78
C ASN A 334 21.70 10.77 1.04
N ALA A 335 22.83 10.25 0.57
CA ALA A 335 24.17 10.81 0.79
C ALA A 335 24.34 12.28 0.37
N GLY A 336 23.50 12.79 -0.50
CA GLY A 336 23.52 14.19 -0.96
C GLY A 336 22.80 15.19 -0.05
N ARG A 337 22.23 14.79 1.09
CA ARG A 337 21.59 15.72 2.04
C ARG A 337 22.58 16.75 2.57
N LYS A 338 22.11 17.98 2.73
CA LYS A 338 22.93 19.09 3.27
C LYS A 338 22.84 19.22 4.78
N ASP A 339 21.71 18.84 5.37
CA ASP A 339 21.41 18.84 6.79
C ASP A 339 21.36 17.39 7.28
N GLU A 340 22.07 17.11 8.31
CA GLU A 340 22.21 15.77 8.89
C GLU A 340 21.53 15.73 10.28
N PRO A 341 20.18 15.78 10.32
CA PRO A 341 19.48 15.99 11.58
C PRO A 341 19.68 14.84 12.57
N LEU A 342 19.81 13.59 12.09
CA LEU A 342 20.04 12.43 12.94
C LEU A 342 21.47 12.38 13.48
N ALA A 343 22.48 12.59 12.62
CA ALA A 343 23.87 12.66 13.08
C ALA A 343 24.05 13.77 14.12
N ARG A 344 23.44 14.93 13.88
CA ARG A 344 23.42 16.06 14.82
C ARG A 344 22.74 15.68 16.13
N LEU A 345 21.54 15.09 16.08
CA LEU A 345 20.80 14.65 17.27
C LEU A 345 21.63 13.65 18.09
N LEU A 346 22.20 12.63 17.47
CA LEU A 346 22.99 11.62 18.18
C LEU A 346 24.24 12.24 18.85
N LEU A 347 24.99 13.09 18.12
CA LEU A 347 26.17 13.75 18.66
C LEU A 347 25.83 14.75 19.79
N GLU A 348 24.68 15.45 19.71
CA GLU A 348 24.20 16.32 20.79
C GLU A 348 23.76 15.53 22.03
N ARG A 349 23.31 14.27 21.84
CA ARG A 349 22.93 13.36 22.92
C ARG A 349 24.13 12.53 23.44
N GLY A 350 25.38 12.82 23.01
CA GLY A 350 26.60 12.21 23.52
C GLY A 350 27.02 10.92 22.82
N ALA A 351 26.63 10.75 21.55
CA ALA A 351 27.17 9.65 20.73
C ALA A 351 28.69 9.75 20.66
N ASP A 352 29.37 8.63 20.93
CA ASP A 352 30.83 8.53 20.82
C ASP A 352 31.26 8.51 19.34
N PRO A 353 31.89 9.59 18.83
CA PRO A 353 32.31 9.65 17.43
C PRO A 353 33.44 8.69 17.10
N ASN A 354 34.05 8.06 18.12
CA ASN A 354 35.21 7.16 18.03
C ASN A 354 34.86 5.71 18.42
N ALA A 355 33.59 5.40 18.61
CA ALA A 355 33.16 4.03 18.85
C ALA A 355 33.63 3.13 17.69
N ARG A 356 34.27 1.99 18.03
CA ARG A 356 34.84 1.09 17.02
C ARG A 356 33.95 -0.11 16.78
N ALA A 357 33.87 -0.52 15.52
CA ALA A 357 33.07 -1.66 15.08
C ALA A 357 33.76 -2.43 13.96
N SER A 358 33.29 -3.65 13.70
CA SER A 358 33.68 -4.42 12.52
C SER A 358 32.43 -4.74 11.72
N ILE A 359 32.33 -4.25 10.49
CA ILE A 359 31.11 -4.30 9.67
C ILE A 359 31.41 -5.04 8.37
N ARG A 360 30.52 -5.99 7.99
CA ARG A 360 30.47 -6.54 6.62
C ARG A 360 29.29 -5.91 5.92
N LYS A 361 29.54 -5.24 4.80
CA LYS A 361 28.50 -4.52 4.08
C LYS A 361 28.70 -4.54 2.57
N GLY A 362 27.70 -5.05 1.82
CA GLY A 362 27.42 -4.72 0.46
C GLY A 362 26.25 -3.73 0.40
N PHE A 363 26.12 -2.99 -0.71
CA PHE A 363 25.06 -2.01 -0.85
C PHE A 363 24.35 -2.21 -2.20
N ALA A 364 23.09 -2.62 -2.18
CA ALA A 364 22.34 -2.86 -3.40
C ALA A 364 22.31 -1.60 -4.28
N PHE A 365 22.34 -1.77 -5.58
CA PHE A 365 22.38 -0.69 -6.57
C PHE A 365 23.65 0.22 -6.52
N SER A 366 24.66 -0.12 -5.72
CA SER A 366 25.98 0.50 -5.80
C SER A 366 26.75 -0.04 -7.02
N ARG A 367 27.89 0.60 -7.34
CA ARG A 367 28.77 0.13 -8.44
C ARG A 367 29.35 -1.27 -8.20
N ASP A 368 29.56 -1.59 -6.93
CA ASP A 368 29.98 -2.92 -6.47
C ASP A 368 29.06 -3.34 -5.32
N PRO A 369 28.04 -4.18 -5.59
CA PRO A 369 27.11 -4.63 -4.56
C PRO A 369 27.67 -5.72 -3.65
N SER A 370 28.88 -6.24 -3.94
CA SER A 370 29.48 -7.31 -3.15
C SER A 370 29.77 -6.88 -1.70
N PRO A 371 29.64 -7.79 -0.72
CA PRO A 371 29.93 -7.45 0.67
C PRO A 371 31.45 -7.30 0.91
N HIS A 372 31.83 -6.15 1.46
CA HIS A 372 33.18 -5.83 1.91
C HIS A 372 33.27 -5.86 3.43
N GLU A 373 34.40 -6.22 3.99
CA GLU A 373 34.65 -6.21 5.42
C GLU A 373 35.49 -4.99 5.83
N TYR A 374 35.02 -4.31 6.86
CA TYR A 374 35.66 -3.16 7.47
C TYR A 374 35.92 -3.52 8.92
N ARG A 375 37.16 -3.83 9.25
CA ARG A 375 37.56 -4.28 10.59
C ARG A 375 38.05 -3.12 11.45
N ASP A 376 37.58 -3.09 12.70
CA ASP A 376 38.02 -2.15 13.74
C ASP A 376 38.02 -0.67 13.26
N VAL A 377 36.89 -0.23 12.70
CA VAL A 377 36.70 1.11 12.15
C VAL A 377 35.89 1.98 13.09
N THR A 378 36.19 3.29 13.11
CA THR A 378 35.31 4.32 13.67
C THR A 378 34.26 4.70 12.63
N PRO A 379 33.18 5.43 12.99
CA PRO A 379 32.21 5.93 11.99
C PRO A 379 32.90 6.75 10.88
N LEU A 380 33.83 7.62 11.22
CA LEU A 380 34.58 8.41 10.25
C LEU A 380 35.51 7.52 9.39
N GLY A 381 36.25 6.60 9.99
CA GLY A 381 37.10 5.66 9.27
C GLY A 381 36.33 4.73 8.34
N TRP A 382 35.14 4.27 8.75
CA TRP A 382 34.29 3.46 7.91
C TRP A 382 33.81 4.23 6.69
N GLY A 383 33.27 5.43 6.84
CA GLY A 383 32.78 6.24 5.72
C GLY A 383 33.88 6.57 4.71
N ARG A 384 35.09 6.92 5.20
CA ARG A 384 36.25 7.20 4.33
C ARG A 384 36.74 5.98 3.54
N ARG A 385 36.61 4.78 4.11
CA ARG A 385 37.04 3.52 3.52
C ARG A 385 35.93 2.82 2.72
N PHE A 386 34.68 3.31 2.81
CA PHE A 386 33.57 2.65 2.14
C PHE A 386 33.80 2.62 0.64
N HIS A 387 33.59 1.45 0.01
CA HIS A 387 33.98 1.17 -1.37
C HIS A 387 33.22 2.00 -2.41
N ASP A 388 32.02 2.49 -2.10
CA ASP A 388 31.24 3.40 -2.97
C ASP A 388 31.00 4.75 -2.25
N GLN A 389 31.82 5.73 -2.57
CA GLN A 389 31.74 7.06 -1.98
C GLN A 389 30.45 7.82 -2.36
N GLY A 390 29.73 7.39 -3.40
CA GLY A 390 28.43 7.94 -3.77
C GLY A 390 27.34 7.66 -2.72
N MET A 391 27.55 6.64 -1.89
CA MET A 391 26.64 6.23 -0.81
C MET A 391 27.03 6.79 0.56
N VAL A 392 28.07 7.61 0.63
CA VAL A 392 28.59 8.15 1.91
C VAL A 392 28.08 9.55 2.17
N SER A 393 27.47 9.78 3.34
CA SER A 393 27.10 11.12 3.78
C SER A 393 28.33 11.91 4.22
N HIS A 394 28.87 12.73 3.31
CA HIS A 394 29.96 13.65 3.63
C HIS A 394 29.55 14.72 4.65
N GLY A 395 28.23 15.02 4.77
CA GLY A 395 27.68 15.89 5.80
C GLY A 395 27.87 15.29 7.20
N ALA A 396 27.47 14.01 7.38
CA ALA A 396 27.64 13.28 8.63
C ALA A 396 29.12 13.16 9.00
N LEU A 397 30.00 12.84 8.02
CA LEU A 397 31.45 12.76 8.28
C LEU A 397 32.03 14.08 8.79
N ARG A 398 31.61 15.23 8.23
CA ARG A 398 32.03 16.54 8.73
C ARG A 398 31.58 16.78 10.17
N LEU A 399 30.33 16.54 10.48
CA LEU A 399 29.80 16.69 11.85
C LEU A 399 30.54 15.77 12.86
N ILE A 400 30.82 14.54 12.48
CA ILE A 400 31.56 13.59 13.29
C ILE A 400 32.99 14.09 13.55
N ALA A 401 33.70 14.59 12.51
CA ALA A 401 35.02 15.15 12.64
C ALA A 401 35.05 16.42 13.51
N GLU A 402 34.05 17.32 13.36
CA GLU A 402 33.92 18.54 14.19
C GLU A 402 33.67 18.23 15.67
N ARG A 403 33.16 17.05 15.98
CA ARG A 403 32.94 16.55 17.35
C ARG A 403 34.08 15.64 17.86
N GLY A 404 35.26 15.69 17.22
CA GLY A 404 36.46 14.99 17.63
C GLY A 404 36.56 13.54 17.14
N GLY A 405 35.76 13.19 16.12
CA GLY A 405 35.88 11.90 15.43
C GLY A 405 37.20 11.79 14.67
N HIS A 406 37.84 10.60 14.73
CA HIS A 406 39.06 10.27 14.00
C HIS A 406 38.97 8.85 13.40
N GLU A 407 39.93 8.46 12.55
CA GLU A 407 39.99 7.14 11.89
C GLU A 407 40.48 6.04 12.85
#